data_50e5bf2e7d5330c0e3b32d51d19613ad
#
_entry.id   50e5bf2e7d5330c0e3b32d51d19613ad
#
_cell.length_a   1.000
_cell.length_b   1.000
_cell.length_c   1.000
_cell.angle_alpha   90.00
_cell.angle_beta   90.00
_cell.angle_gamma   90.00
#
_symmetry.space_group_name_H-M   'P 1'
#
loop_
_entity.id
_entity.type
_entity.pdbx_description
1 polymer ?
#
loop_
_entity_poly.entity_id
_entity_poly.type
_entity_poly.pdbx_seq_one_letter_code
_entity_poly.pdbx_strand_id
1 'polypeptide(L)'
;MTTPLAQKPTDENAEIREYILGARDAVESRATTPVGDEAPLVVYFSSISGNTHKFVEKLHARTQRLPLRTGEDTLVVQEPYVLCVPTYGKPEGAGNVPPQVVKFLNVEENRRNMVGVIGAGNTNFGPLFGIAADIVSAKCDVPVLFKFELMGTPSDVDKVNEGLEEFWKQNFPQR
;
A
#
# COMPACT_ATOMS: atom_id res chain seq x y z
N MET A 1 16.11 -1.86 -12.87
CA MET A 1 16.49 -1.02 -11.77
C MET A 1 15.42 -0.02 -11.43
N THR A 2 15.22 0.27 -10.19
CA THR A 2 14.09 1.09 -9.78
C THR A 2 14.55 2.27 -8.95
N THR A 3 13.84 3.37 -9.11
CA THR A 3 14.07 4.57 -8.32
C THR A 3 13.40 4.44 -6.96
N PRO A 4 14.09 4.75 -5.87
CA PRO A 4 13.47 4.76 -4.55
C PRO A 4 12.29 5.73 -4.51
N LEU A 5 11.20 5.31 -3.89
CA LEU A 5 10.00 6.13 -3.80
C LEU A 5 10.20 7.43 -3.03
N ALA A 6 11.12 7.43 -2.08
CA ALA A 6 11.38 8.59 -1.26
C ALA A 6 12.14 9.71 -2.00
N GLN A 7 12.69 9.39 -3.16
CA GLN A 7 13.40 10.36 -3.98
C GLN A 7 12.51 10.82 -5.11
N LYS A 8 12.56 12.12 -5.47
CA LYS A 8 11.67 12.55 -6.46
C LYS A 8 12.14 13.57 -7.34
N PRO A 9 12.82 13.35 -8.33
CA PRO A 9 12.91 14.23 -9.48
C PRO A 9 11.73 14.01 -10.40
N THR A 10 11.39 15.04 -11.10
CA THR A 10 10.21 15.03 -11.98
C THR A 10 10.31 14.06 -13.13
N ASP A 11 11.50 13.90 -13.67
CA ASP A 11 11.69 13.00 -14.83
C ASP A 11 11.51 11.54 -14.45
N GLU A 12 11.99 11.18 -13.28
CA GLU A 12 11.80 9.84 -12.75
C GLU A 12 10.33 9.55 -12.47
N ASN A 13 9.59 10.58 -12.07
CA ASN A 13 8.17 10.42 -11.86
C ASN A 13 7.43 10.10 -13.17
N ALA A 14 7.85 10.69 -14.27
CA ALA A 14 7.25 10.42 -15.57
C ALA A 14 7.52 8.98 -16.00
N GLU A 15 8.75 8.50 -15.84
CA GLU A 15 9.10 7.12 -16.17
C GLU A 15 8.35 6.12 -15.30
N ILE A 16 8.28 6.39 -13.99
CA ILE A 16 7.54 5.53 -13.07
C ILE A 16 6.06 5.53 -13.44
N ARG A 17 5.51 6.67 -13.75
CA ARG A 17 4.10 6.77 -14.12
C ARG A 17 3.80 5.97 -15.39
N GLU A 18 4.62 6.12 -16.40
CA GLU A 18 4.45 5.38 -17.64
C GLU A 18 4.56 3.87 -17.42
N TYR A 19 5.53 3.48 -16.62
CA TYR A 19 5.70 2.09 -16.20
C TYR A 19 4.46 1.56 -15.49
N ILE A 20 3.90 2.35 -14.59
CA ILE A 20 2.74 1.94 -13.79
C ILE A 20 1.46 1.89 -14.60
N LEU A 21 1.32 2.73 -15.62
CA LEU A 21 0.18 2.60 -16.54
C LEU A 21 0.18 1.22 -17.19
N GLY A 22 1.33 0.77 -17.66
CA GLY A 22 1.45 -0.58 -18.21
C GLY A 22 1.20 -1.67 -17.17
N ALA A 23 1.62 -1.43 -15.93
CA ALA A 23 1.38 -2.36 -14.83
C ALA A 23 -0.10 -2.44 -14.45
N ARG A 24 -0.80 -1.32 -14.51
CA ARG A 24 -2.25 -1.29 -14.25
C ARG A 24 -3.01 -2.09 -15.30
N ASP A 25 -2.64 -1.95 -16.54
CA ASP A 25 -3.24 -2.75 -17.62
C ASP A 25 -3.05 -4.24 -17.33
N ALA A 26 -1.88 -4.63 -16.84
CA ALA A 26 -1.62 -6.01 -16.47
C ALA A 26 -2.48 -6.47 -15.28
N VAL A 27 -2.70 -5.59 -14.30
CA VAL A 27 -3.58 -5.89 -13.17
C VAL A 27 -5.02 -6.00 -13.63
N GLU A 28 -5.49 -5.08 -14.45
CA GLU A 28 -6.84 -5.12 -15.00
C GLU A 28 -7.07 -6.37 -15.84
N SER A 29 -6.07 -6.76 -16.60
CA SER A 29 -6.12 -8.01 -17.35
C SER A 29 -6.26 -9.23 -16.44
N ARG A 30 -5.69 -9.19 -15.27
CA ARG A 30 -5.82 -10.25 -14.28
C ARG A 30 -7.14 -10.21 -13.51
N ALA A 31 -7.83 -9.08 -13.55
CA ALA A 31 -9.09 -8.92 -12.81
C ALA A 31 -10.15 -9.91 -13.24
N THR A 32 -10.04 -10.43 -14.45
CA THR A 32 -10.97 -11.45 -14.93
C THR A 32 -10.66 -12.84 -14.37
N THR A 33 -9.54 -12.98 -13.68
CA THR A 33 -9.12 -14.25 -13.08
C THR A 33 -8.91 -14.00 -11.58
N PRO A 34 -9.93 -14.19 -10.78
CA PRO A 34 -9.81 -14.01 -9.34
C PRO A 34 -8.70 -14.87 -8.77
N VAL A 35 -8.00 -14.31 -7.82
CA VAL A 35 -6.90 -15.01 -7.21
C VAL A 35 -7.32 -15.53 -5.85
N GLY A 36 -7.11 -16.81 -5.65
CA GLY A 36 -7.39 -17.45 -4.38
C GLY A 36 -8.86 -17.39 -4.00
N ASP A 37 -9.11 -17.11 -2.76
CA ASP A 37 -10.43 -17.20 -2.18
C ASP A 37 -11.27 -15.94 -2.33
N GLU A 38 -10.91 -15.10 -3.24
CA GLU A 38 -11.71 -13.90 -3.50
C GLU A 38 -11.66 -12.85 -2.40
N ALA A 39 -11.12 -13.16 -1.25
CA ALA A 39 -10.91 -12.14 -0.24
C ALA A 39 -9.80 -11.17 -0.67
N PRO A 40 -9.95 -9.89 -0.37
CA PRO A 40 -8.90 -8.92 -0.64
C PRO A 40 -7.58 -9.34 0.00
N LEU A 41 -6.48 -9.05 -0.67
CA LEU A 41 -5.15 -9.22 -0.10
C LEU A 41 -4.62 -7.86 0.35
N VAL A 42 -4.21 -7.78 1.60
CA VAL A 42 -3.56 -6.59 2.16
C VAL A 42 -2.13 -6.95 2.51
N VAL A 43 -1.18 -6.28 1.89
CA VAL A 43 0.23 -6.37 2.25
C VAL A 43 0.55 -5.14 3.09
N TYR A 44 1.22 -5.31 4.20
CA TYR A 44 1.45 -4.19 5.11
C TYR A 44 2.81 -4.23 5.77
N PHE A 45 3.25 -3.05 6.20
CA PHE A 45 4.38 -2.91 7.09
C PHE A 45 3.90 -2.38 8.44
N SER A 46 4.44 -2.92 9.50
CA SER A 46 4.20 -2.43 10.86
C SER A 46 5.50 -2.45 11.64
N SER A 47 5.77 -1.36 12.34
CA SER A 47 6.93 -1.24 13.22
C SER A 47 6.77 -2.12 14.46
N ILE A 48 7.76 -2.04 15.35
CA ILE A 48 7.75 -2.77 16.62
C ILE A 48 6.54 -2.37 17.48
N SER A 49 6.08 -1.11 17.39
CA SER A 49 4.90 -0.68 18.13
C SER A 49 3.64 -1.47 17.75
N GLY A 50 3.59 -1.95 16.52
CA GLY A 50 2.53 -2.84 16.09
C GLY A 50 1.17 -2.20 15.84
N ASN A 51 1.08 -0.88 15.77
CA ASN A 51 -0.20 -0.21 15.56
C ASN A 51 -0.85 -0.61 14.23
N THR A 52 -0.09 -0.56 13.15
CA THR A 52 -0.61 -0.96 11.83
C THR A 52 -0.99 -2.43 11.81
N HIS A 53 -0.18 -3.27 12.44
CA HIS A 53 -0.46 -4.70 12.56
C HIS A 53 -1.79 -4.93 13.30
N LYS A 54 -2.01 -4.24 14.41
CA LYS A 54 -3.27 -4.36 15.17
C LYS A 54 -4.49 -3.95 14.35
N PHE A 55 -4.33 -2.94 13.49
CA PHE A 55 -5.41 -2.54 12.61
C PHE A 55 -5.68 -3.62 11.56
N VAL A 56 -4.63 -4.06 10.88
CA VAL A 56 -4.76 -5.02 9.77
C VAL A 56 -5.33 -6.35 10.23
N GLU A 57 -4.97 -6.81 11.44
CA GLU A 57 -5.52 -8.06 11.98
C GLU A 57 -7.03 -8.07 12.14
N LYS A 58 -7.66 -6.89 12.23
CA LYS A 58 -9.11 -6.77 12.36
C LYS A 58 -9.83 -6.73 11.02
N LEU A 59 -9.10 -6.71 9.93
CA LEU A 59 -9.71 -6.64 8.59
C LEU A 59 -10.18 -8.01 8.12
N HIS A 60 -11.25 -8.03 7.36
CA HIS A 60 -11.74 -9.23 6.69
C HIS A 60 -10.99 -9.39 5.37
N ALA A 61 -9.73 -9.75 5.46
CA ALA A 61 -8.82 -9.83 4.31
C ALA A 61 -7.75 -10.87 4.56
N ARG A 62 -7.18 -11.39 3.47
CA ARG A 62 -5.92 -12.12 3.56
C ARG A 62 -4.81 -11.11 3.77
N THR A 63 -3.83 -11.40 4.60
CA THR A 63 -2.80 -10.43 4.96
C THR A 63 -1.40 -11.01 4.83
N GLN A 64 -0.45 -10.19 4.42
CA GLN A 64 0.97 -10.51 4.41
C GLN A 64 1.74 -9.34 5.02
N ARG A 65 2.56 -9.63 6.01
CA ARG A 65 3.38 -8.62 6.67
C ARG A 65 4.76 -8.55 6.05
N LEU A 66 5.22 -7.36 5.74
CA LEU A 66 6.58 -7.15 5.28
C LEU A 66 7.57 -7.41 6.43
N PRO A 67 8.78 -7.91 6.11
CA PRO A 67 9.80 -8.11 7.13
C PRO A 67 10.12 -6.82 7.89
N LEU A 68 10.35 -6.96 9.19
CA LEU A 68 10.64 -5.82 10.04
C LEU A 68 12.01 -5.19 9.73
N ARG A 69 12.97 -6.00 9.35
CA ARG A 69 14.34 -5.55 9.10
C ARG A 69 14.62 -5.42 7.62
N THR A 70 15.29 -4.33 7.26
CA THR A 70 15.66 -4.08 5.86
C THR A 70 16.68 -5.09 5.32
N GLY A 71 17.43 -5.75 6.19
CA GLY A 71 18.38 -6.78 5.78
C GLY A 71 17.75 -8.12 5.37
N GLU A 72 16.48 -8.32 5.71
CA GLU A 72 15.77 -9.53 5.31
C GLU A 72 15.28 -9.40 3.86
N ASP A 73 15.12 -10.53 3.19
CA ASP A 73 14.56 -10.54 1.84
C ASP A 73 13.12 -10.02 1.87
N THR A 74 12.81 -9.15 0.93
CA THR A 74 11.44 -8.64 0.81
C THR A 74 10.53 -9.69 0.16
N LEU A 75 9.23 -9.46 0.29
CA LEU A 75 8.25 -10.31 -0.38
C LEU A 75 8.17 -9.97 -1.87
N VAL A 76 7.74 -10.94 -2.66
CA VAL A 76 7.33 -10.70 -4.05
C VAL A 76 5.88 -11.14 -4.16
N VAL A 77 4.99 -10.20 -4.48
CA VAL A 77 3.55 -10.45 -4.56
C VAL A 77 3.15 -10.58 -6.01
N GLN A 78 2.52 -11.71 -6.34
CA GLN A 78 2.17 -12.04 -7.72
C GLN A 78 0.67 -11.98 -7.99
N GLU A 79 -0.07 -11.29 -7.14
CA GLU A 79 -1.51 -11.12 -7.28
C GLU A 79 -1.89 -9.70 -6.87
N PRO A 80 -3.06 -9.21 -7.28
CA PRO A 80 -3.51 -7.88 -6.88
C PRO A 80 -3.60 -7.73 -5.37
N TYR A 81 -3.13 -6.59 -4.86
CA TYR A 81 -3.14 -6.34 -3.42
C TYR A 81 -3.25 -4.84 -3.13
N VAL A 82 -3.68 -4.54 -1.92
CA VAL A 82 -3.68 -3.19 -1.36
C VAL A 82 -2.53 -3.09 -0.36
N LEU A 83 -1.75 -2.03 -0.45
CA LEU A 83 -0.67 -1.78 0.50
C LEU A 83 -1.19 -0.96 1.68
N CYS A 84 -0.87 -1.38 2.89
CA CYS A 84 -1.13 -0.58 4.09
C CYS A 84 0.22 -0.12 4.67
N VAL A 85 0.43 1.20 4.71
CA VAL A 85 1.72 1.78 5.03
C VAL A 85 1.62 2.86 6.09
N PRO A 86 2.41 2.77 7.19
CA PRO A 86 2.49 3.85 8.16
C PRO A 86 3.40 4.97 7.66
N THR A 87 3.22 6.16 8.21
CA THR A 87 4.07 7.30 7.94
C THR A 87 5.20 7.36 8.96
N TYR A 88 6.42 7.40 8.47
CA TYR A 88 7.64 7.51 9.26
C TYR A 88 8.22 8.92 9.18
N GLY A 89 9.35 9.09 9.84
CA GLY A 89 10.11 10.32 9.76
C GLY A 89 9.54 11.44 10.61
N LYS A 90 9.84 12.65 10.19
CA LYS A 90 9.46 13.85 10.92
C LYS A 90 8.41 14.64 10.15
N PRO A 91 7.66 15.50 10.87
CA PRO A 91 6.69 16.38 10.21
C PRO A 91 7.27 17.25 9.10
N GLU A 92 8.58 17.43 9.05
CA GLU A 92 9.25 18.19 8.01
C GLU A 92 9.31 17.47 6.66
N GLY A 93 8.89 16.21 6.61
CA GLY A 93 8.67 15.50 5.37
C GLY A 93 9.80 14.62 4.86
N ALA A 94 10.84 14.39 5.65
CA ALA A 94 11.93 13.51 5.23
C ALA A 94 11.71 12.08 5.74
N GLY A 95 11.92 11.09 4.87
CA GLY A 95 11.87 9.69 5.26
C GLY A 95 10.49 9.19 5.65
N ASN A 96 9.45 9.72 5.02
CA ASN A 96 8.07 9.40 5.41
C ASN A 96 7.64 7.99 5.04
N VAL A 97 8.18 7.44 3.96
CA VAL A 97 7.90 6.06 3.58
C VAL A 97 8.93 5.16 4.26
N PRO A 98 8.50 4.15 5.03
CA PRO A 98 9.44 3.25 5.70
C PRO A 98 10.40 2.60 4.69
N PRO A 99 11.69 2.47 5.03
CA PRO A 99 12.65 1.86 4.10
C PRO A 99 12.31 0.43 3.69
N GLN A 100 11.63 -0.31 4.55
CA GLN A 100 11.15 -1.65 4.22
C GLN A 100 10.13 -1.62 3.08
N VAL A 101 9.27 -0.58 3.07
CA VAL A 101 8.28 -0.38 2.02
C VAL A 101 8.97 0.09 0.74
N VAL A 102 9.94 0.99 0.85
CA VAL A 102 10.72 1.41 -0.31
C VAL A 102 11.39 0.21 -0.98
N LYS A 103 12.03 -0.64 -0.19
CA LYS A 103 12.67 -1.86 -0.69
C LYS A 103 11.65 -2.78 -1.38
N PHE A 104 10.49 -2.96 -0.79
CA PHE A 104 9.41 -3.77 -1.35
C PHE A 104 8.93 -3.21 -2.70
N LEU A 105 8.73 -1.91 -2.78
CA LEU A 105 8.24 -1.24 -3.98
C LEU A 105 9.33 -1.01 -5.04
N ASN A 106 10.60 -1.25 -4.70
CA ASN A 106 11.65 -1.26 -5.70
C ASN A 106 11.63 -2.54 -6.54
N VAL A 107 10.89 -3.55 -6.13
CA VAL A 107 10.65 -4.74 -6.94
C VAL A 107 9.52 -4.44 -7.92
N GLU A 108 9.81 -4.59 -9.19
CA GLU A 108 8.88 -4.27 -10.27
C GLU A 108 7.54 -4.98 -10.13
N GLU A 109 7.57 -6.25 -9.83
CA GLU A 109 6.37 -7.06 -9.72
C GLU A 109 5.45 -6.58 -8.59
N ASN A 110 6.04 -6.12 -7.51
CA ASN A 110 5.25 -5.58 -6.39
C ASN A 110 4.53 -4.30 -6.78
N ARG A 111 5.16 -3.42 -7.56
CA ARG A 111 4.48 -2.23 -8.06
C ARG A 111 3.39 -2.56 -9.04
N ARG A 112 3.65 -3.55 -9.90
CA ARG A 112 2.72 -3.96 -10.96
C ARG A 112 1.39 -4.48 -10.39
N ASN A 113 1.43 -5.13 -9.27
CA ASN A 113 0.26 -5.77 -8.69
C ASN A 113 -0.46 -4.93 -7.63
N MET A 114 0.09 -3.79 -7.24
CA MET A 114 -0.57 -2.92 -6.27
C MET A 114 -1.76 -2.21 -6.91
N VAL A 115 -2.91 -2.25 -6.26
CA VAL A 115 -4.14 -1.65 -6.79
C VAL A 115 -4.67 -0.50 -5.94
N GLY A 116 -4.11 -0.28 -4.78
CA GLY A 116 -4.50 0.82 -3.90
C GLY A 116 -3.60 0.89 -2.68
N VAL A 117 -3.73 1.95 -1.90
CA VAL A 117 -2.95 2.14 -0.69
C VAL A 117 -3.81 2.67 0.44
N ILE A 118 -3.57 2.16 1.64
CA ILE A 118 -4.17 2.63 2.88
C ILE A 118 -3.05 3.21 3.72
N GLY A 119 -3.26 4.40 4.27
CA GLY A 119 -2.27 5.10 5.07
C GLY A 119 -2.57 5.04 6.55
N ALA A 120 -1.54 4.79 7.34
CA ALA A 120 -1.58 4.97 8.78
C ALA A 120 -0.68 6.13 9.17
N GLY A 121 -1.04 6.82 10.24
CA GLY A 121 -0.26 7.97 10.67
C GLY A 121 -0.64 8.43 12.06
N ASN A 122 -0.20 9.65 12.35
CA ASN A 122 -0.50 10.31 13.61
C ASN A 122 -0.94 11.74 13.26
N THR A 123 -2.06 12.17 13.81
CA THR A 123 -2.59 13.51 13.56
C THR A 123 -1.66 14.62 14.03
N ASN A 124 -0.68 14.32 14.90
CA ASN A 124 0.36 15.26 15.29
C ASN A 124 1.23 15.72 14.11
N PHE A 125 1.18 15.01 12.99
CA PHE A 125 1.87 15.42 11.77
C PHE A 125 1.11 16.53 11.02
N GLY A 126 -0.07 16.91 11.47
CA GLY A 126 -0.86 17.96 10.83
C GLY A 126 -1.13 17.65 9.35
N PRO A 127 -0.79 18.60 8.45
CA PRO A 127 -1.04 18.40 7.02
C PRO A 127 -0.28 17.22 6.39
N LEU A 128 0.72 16.68 7.09
CA LEU A 128 1.46 15.50 6.65
C LEU A 128 0.90 14.20 7.21
N PHE A 129 -0.28 14.24 7.79
CA PHE A 129 -0.94 13.04 8.29
C PHE A 129 -1.13 12.01 7.16
N GLY A 130 -0.56 10.83 7.36
CA GLY A 130 -0.68 9.75 6.38
C GLY A 130 0.04 10.03 5.07
N ILE A 131 1.01 10.92 5.06
CA ILE A 131 1.70 11.36 3.83
C ILE A 131 2.40 10.21 3.09
N ALA A 132 2.81 9.16 3.79
CA ALA A 132 3.42 8.01 3.13
C ALA A 132 2.48 7.41 2.08
N ALA A 133 1.20 7.31 2.38
CA ALA A 133 0.22 6.82 1.42
C ALA A 133 0.09 7.76 0.22
N ASP A 134 0.13 9.07 0.44
CA ASP A 134 0.07 10.03 -0.67
C ASP A 134 1.29 9.93 -1.56
N ILE A 135 2.47 9.73 -0.98
CA ILE A 135 3.71 9.55 -1.74
C ILE A 135 3.63 8.28 -2.58
N VAL A 136 3.22 7.18 -2.00
CA VAL A 136 3.06 5.90 -2.72
C VAL A 136 2.01 6.04 -3.81
N SER A 137 0.87 6.64 -3.50
CA SER A 137 -0.20 6.88 -4.46
C SER A 137 0.28 7.67 -5.67
N ALA A 138 1.00 8.76 -5.44
CA ALA A 138 1.51 9.62 -6.52
C ALA A 138 2.55 8.89 -7.37
N LYS A 139 3.43 8.14 -6.74
CA LYS A 139 4.51 7.44 -7.44
C LYS A 139 4.03 6.19 -8.16
N CYS A 140 3.07 5.49 -7.59
CA CYS A 140 2.58 4.24 -8.12
C CYS A 140 1.27 4.38 -8.90
N ASP A 141 0.72 5.58 -8.97
CA ASP A 141 -0.52 5.88 -9.69
C ASP A 141 -1.67 4.97 -9.26
N VAL A 142 -1.85 4.83 -7.97
CA VAL A 142 -2.94 4.07 -7.37
C VAL A 142 -3.70 4.96 -6.39
N PRO A 143 -5.00 4.71 -6.14
CA PRO A 143 -5.76 5.55 -5.24
C PRO A 143 -5.40 5.33 -3.77
N VAL A 144 -5.48 6.40 -2.99
CA VAL A 144 -5.50 6.28 -1.52
C VAL A 144 -6.92 5.90 -1.14
N LEU A 145 -7.08 4.71 -0.56
CA LEU A 145 -8.41 4.19 -0.23
C LEU A 145 -8.90 4.68 1.13
N PHE A 146 -8.00 4.85 2.07
CA PHE A 146 -8.35 5.26 3.42
C PHE A 146 -7.10 5.70 4.19
N LYS A 147 -7.30 6.52 5.23
CA LYS A 147 -6.26 6.86 6.20
C LYS A 147 -6.81 6.70 7.60
N PHE A 148 -6.01 6.16 8.50
CA PHE A 148 -6.40 6.01 9.90
C PHE A 148 -5.25 6.39 10.83
N GLU A 149 -5.61 6.68 12.08
CA GLU A 149 -4.64 7.08 13.09
C GLU A 149 -4.31 5.91 14.02
N LEU A 150 -3.03 5.71 14.30
CA LEU A 150 -2.50 4.70 15.22
C LEU A 150 -2.99 3.30 14.85
N MET A 151 -3.81 2.68 15.67
CA MET A 151 -4.36 1.36 15.42
C MET A 151 -5.79 1.39 14.85
N GLY A 152 -6.28 2.61 14.54
CA GLY A 152 -7.64 2.79 14.05
C GLY A 152 -8.70 2.58 15.12
N THR A 153 -9.89 3.06 14.84
CA THR A 153 -11.06 2.84 15.68
C THR A 153 -11.89 1.69 15.14
N PRO A 154 -12.83 1.13 15.90
CA PRO A 154 -13.79 0.14 15.35
C PRO A 154 -14.53 0.66 14.13
N SER A 155 -14.88 1.96 14.11
CA SER A 155 -15.54 2.58 12.95
C SER A 155 -14.59 2.60 11.73
N ASP A 156 -13.32 2.85 11.93
CA ASP A 156 -12.33 2.80 10.85
C ASP A 156 -12.24 1.39 10.27
N VAL A 157 -12.21 0.38 11.12
CA VAL A 157 -12.16 -1.03 10.69
C VAL A 157 -13.39 -1.37 9.85
N ASP A 158 -14.57 -0.97 10.29
CA ASP A 158 -15.82 -1.24 9.57
C ASP A 158 -15.80 -0.57 8.20
N LYS A 159 -15.39 0.70 8.13
CA LYS A 159 -15.32 1.44 6.88
C LYS A 159 -14.34 0.81 5.90
N VAL A 160 -13.19 0.38 6.39
CA VAL A 160 -12.19 -0.26 5.53
C VAL A 160 -12.68 -1.62 5.05
N ASN A 161 -13.30 -2.41 5.91
CA ASN A 161 -13.87 -3.69 5.50
C ASN A 161 -14.93 -3.52 4.40
N GLU A 162 -15.85 -2.59 4.57
CA GLU A 162 -16.85 -2.30 3.55
C GLU A 162 -16.21 -1.79 2.26
N GLY A 163 -15.27 -0.86 2.39
CA GLY A 163 -14.60 -0.27 1.24
C GLY A 163 -13.77 -1.28 0.46
N LEU A 164 -13.04 -2.15 1.14
CA LEU A 164 -12.25 -3.20 0.49
C LEU A 164 -13.16 -4.21 -0.23
N GLU A 165 -14.24 -4.61 0.42
CA GLU A 165 -15.17 -5.55 -0.19
C GLU A 165 -15.76 -4.97 -1.47
N GLU A 166 -16.22 -3.73 -1.44
CA GLU A 166 -16.78 -3.05 -2.60
C GLU A 166 -15.74 -2.84 -3.69
N PHE A 167 -14.54 -2.38 -3.31
CA PHE A 167 -13.44 -2.16 -4.24
C PHE A 167 -13.07 -3.45 -4.97
N TRP A 168 -13.02 -4.56 -4.24
CA TRP A 168 -12.69 -5.87 -4.81
C TRP A 168 -13.76 -6.37 -5.76
N LYS A 169 -15.03 -6.19 -5.38
CA LYS A 169 -16.15 -6.57 -6.26
C LYS A 169 -16.16 -5.78 -7.56
N GLN A 170 -15.84 -4.49 -7.50
CA GLN A 170 -15.84 -3.64 -8.70
C GLN A 170 -14.66 -3.94 -9.61
N ASN A 171 -13.50 -4.26 -9.06
CA ASN A 171 -12.29 -4.44 -9.84
C ASN A 171 -11.97 -5.90 -10.17
N PHE A 172 -12.46 -6.82 -9.38
CA PHE A 172 -12.21 -8.25 -9.54
C PHE A 172 -13.52 -9.02 -9.38
N PRO A 173 -14.43 -8.90 -10.35
CA PRO A 173 -15.72 -9.59 -10.26
C PRO A 173 -15.53 -11.09 -10.20
N GLN A 174 -16.33 -11.73 -9.37
CA GLN A 174 -16.34 -13.19 -9.29
C GLN A 174 -17.07 -13.79 -10.49
N ARG A 175 -16.71 -14.99 -10.80
CA ARG A 175 -17.28 -15.73 -11.93
C ARG A 175 -18.45 -16.59 -11.53
#